data_f528908588a7be4b050dc4f785440adc
#
_entry.id   f528908588a7be4b050dc4f785440adc
#
_cell.length_a   1.000
_cell.length_b   1.000
_cell.length_c   1.000
_cell.angle_alpha   90.00
_cell.angle_beta   90.00
_cell.angle_gamma   90.00
#
_symmetry.space_group_name_H-M   'P 1'
#
loop_
_entity.id
_entity.type
_entity.pdbx_description
1 polymer ?
#
loop_
_entity_poly.entity_id
_entity_poly.type
_entity_poly.pdbx_seq_one_letter_code
_entity_poly.pdbx_strand_id
1 'polypeptide(L)'
;LYAPTIGASMADILTGKVSPSGRTVDTFAADASASPAAQNFGDYAYYDENGNITKYNYVTYEEGIYVGYRYYETRYEDTVLGQGNAGDYDYAKEVIYPFGYGLSYTSFDWSDFKADWSGDTCTAQVTVTNTGDVSGKDVVEVYVQSPYTDYDKTNGVEKPAVELVGYGKTAELA
;
A
#
# COMPACT_ATOMS: atom_id res chain seq x y z
N LEU A 1 -4.23 -15.76 14.64
CA LEU A 1 -4.23 -15.30 16.03
C LEU A 1 -5.55 -14.58 16.32
N TYR A 2 -6.39 -15.17 17.16
CA TYR A 2 -7.65 -14.53 17.57
C TYR A 2 -7.41 -13.73 18.85
N ALA A 3 -7.66 -12.41 18.80
CA ALA A 3 -7.65 -11.59 19.98
C ALA A 3 -8.91 -11.90 20.83
N PRO A 4 -8.79 -12.14 22.15
CA PRO A 4 -9.94 -12.43 23.02
C PRO A 4 -11.03 -11.34 23.01
N THR A 5 -10.65 -10.12 22.65
CA THR A 5 -11.50 -8.93 22.64
C THR A 5 -12.14 -8.63 21.28
N ILE A 6 -11.92 -9.45 20.25
CA ILE A 6 -12.39 -9.14 18.87
C ILE A 6 -13.89 -8.91 18.80
N GLY A 7 -14.69 -9.74 19.51
CA GLY A 7 -16.14 -9.58 19.55
C GLY A 7 -16.61 -8.26 20.18
N ALA A 8 -15.98 -7.86 21.26
CA ALA A 8 -16.29 -6.59 21.92
C ALA A 8 -15.89 -5.39 21.04
N SER A 9 -14.69 -5.44 20.44
CA SER A 9 -14.22 -4.38 19.54
C SER A 9 -15.10 -4.25 18.30
N MET A 10 -15.53 -5.36 17.70
CA MET A 10 -16.48 -5.34 16.59
C MET A 10 -17.83 -4.74 16.99
N ALA A 11 -18.36 -5.12 18.16
CA ALA A 11 -19.61 -4.58 18.66
C ALA A 11 -19.51 -3.06 18.91
N ASP A 12 -18.42 -2.59 19.50
CA ASP A 12 -18.19 -1.15 19.75
C ASP A 12 -18.13 -0.34 18.45
N ILE A 13 -17.50 -0.89 17.41
CA ILE A 13 -17.48 -0.26 16.07
C ILE A 13 -18.88 -0.28 15.44
N LEU A 14 -19.52 -1.45 15.35
CA LEU A 14 -20.81 -1.59 14.68
C LEU A 14 -21.94 -0.80 15.35
N THR A 15 -21.84 -0.56 16.64
CA THR A 15 -22.80 0.28 17.38
C THR A 15 -22.47 1.77 17.37
N GLY A 16 -21.36 2.17 16.72
CA GLY A 16 -20.93 3.56 16.67
C GLY A 16 -20.31 4.09 17.95
N LYS A 17 -20.03 3.24 18.93
CA LYS A 17 -19.39 3.63 20.18
C LYS A 17 -17.92 4.05 19.98
N VAL A 18 -17.26 3.47 18.96
CA VAL A 18 -15.89 3.77 18.56
C VAL A 18 -15.85 3.98 17.06
N SER A 19 -15.32 5.12 16.61
CA SER A 19 -15.05 5.35 15.20
C SER A 19 -13.85 4.50 14.74
N PRO A 20 -13.99 3.70 13.67
CA PRO A 20 -12.86 2.94 13.15
C PRO A 20 -11.77 3.88 12.61
N SER A 21 -10.52 3.47 12.75
CA SER A 21 -9.36 4.23 12.28
C SER A 21 -8.23 3.33 11.76
N GLY A 22 -8.54 2.07 11.49
CA GLY A 22 -7.62 1.15 10.84
C GLY A 22 -7.43 1.50 9.37
N ARG A 23 -6.25 1.20 8.84
CA ARG A 23 -5.92 1.32 7.42
C ARG A 23 -5.45 -0.03 6.90
N THR A 24 -5.74 -0.32 5.65
CA THR A 24 -5.20 -1.51 4.99
C THR A 24 -3.69 -1.38 4.86
N VAL A 25 -3.00 -2.47 5.12
CA VAL A 25 -1.53 -2.55 5.01
C VAL A 25 -1.10 -3.29 3.75
N ASP A 26 -2.06 -3.51 2.86
CA ASP A 26 -1.85 -4.13 1.55
C ASP A 26 -2.90 -3.61 0.57
N THR A 27 -2.67 -3.81 -0.73
CA THR A 27 -3.63 -3.54 -1.79
C THR A 27 -4.52 -4.77 -2.00
N PHE A 28 -5.82 -4.57 -1.97
CA PHE A 28 -6.81 -5.62 -2.27
C PHE A 28 -7.21 -5.53 -3.73
N ALA A 29 -6.66 -6.42 -4.53
CA ALA A 29 -6.99 -6.51 -5.95
C ALA A 29 -8.32 -7.20 -6.19
N ALA A 30 -8.97 -6.89 -7.31
CA ALA A 30 -10.18 -7.55 -7.77
C ALA A 30 -9.93 -9.01 -8.14
N ASP A 31 -8.75 -9.28 -8.70
CA ASP A 31 -8.25 -10.62 -8.95
C ASP A 31 -6.93 -10.82 -8.19
N ALA A 32 -6.94 -11.64 -7.16
CA ALA A 32 -5.77 -11.94 -6.36
C ALA A 32 -4.66 -12.62 -7.16
N SER A 33 -4.99 -13.28 -8.28
CA SER A 33 -4.01 -13.91 -9.17
C SER A 33 -3.25 -12.91 -10.05
N ALA A 34 -3.74 -11.67 -10.17
CA ALA A 34 -3.11 -10.63 -10.99
C ALA A 34 -1.85 -10.01 -10.35
N SER A 35 -1.61 -10.22 -9.05
CA SER A 35 -0.43 -9.68 -8.38
C SER A 35 0.86 -10.37 -8.86
N PRO A 36 2.01 -9.66 -8.90
CA PRO A 36 3.29 -10.27 -9.24
C PRO A 36 3.64 -11.46 -8.36
N ALA A 37 3.36 -11.37 -7.06
CA ALA A 37 3.60 -12.47 -6.13
C ALA A 37 2.77 -13.71 -6.49
N ALA A 38 1.50 -13.55 -6.88
CA ALA A 38 0.66 -14.67 -7.29
C ALA A 38 1.09 -15.26 -8.65
N GLN A 39 1.52 -14.41 -9.58
CA GLN A 39 2.03 -14.86 -10.89
C GLN A 39 3.33 -15.66 -10.77
N ASN A 40 4.17 -15.31 -9.81
CA ASN A 40 5.43 -15.98 -9.54
C ASN A 40 5.30 -17.13 -8.52
N PHE A 41 4.12 -17.30 -7.94
CA PHE A 41 3.85 -18.39 -7.00
C PHE A 41 3.68 -19.69 -7.77
N GLY A 42 4.71 -20.53 -7.71
CA GLY A 42 4.75 -21.82 -8.39
C GLY A 42 4.92 -22.98 -7.42
N ASP A 43 4.78 -24.16 -7.97
CA ASP A 43 4.92 -25.43 -7.24
C ASP A 43 6.39 -25.86 -7.28
N TYR A 44 7.25 -25.09 -6.59
CA TYR A 44 8.68 -25.31 -6.56
C TYR A 44 9.06 -26.34 -5.50
N ALA A 45 9.53 -27.48 -5.95
CA ALA A 45 9.96 -28.57 -5.08
C ALA A 45 11.44 -28.90 -5.28
N TYR A 46 12.12 -29.30 -4.20
CA TYR A 46 13.45 -29.89 -4.31
C TYR A 46 13.32 -31.36 -4.74
N TYR A 47 14.14 -31.77 -5.69
CA TYR A 47 14.23 -33.14 -6.19
C TYR A 47 15.47 -33.83 -5.64
N ASP A 48 15.38 -35.11 -5.38
CA ASP A 48 16.51 -35.96 -5.05
C ASP A 48 17.31 -36.34 -6.31
N GLU A 49 18.41 -37.07 -6.13
CA GLU A 49 19.28 -37.53 -7.24
C GLU A 49 18.58 -38.47 -8.24
N ASN A 50 17.44 -39.04 -7.85
CA ASN A 50 16.63 -39.93 -8.69
C ASN A 50 15.45 -39.20 -9.34
N GLY A 51 15.32 -37.88 -9.13
CA GLY A 51 14.23 -37.06 -9.68
C GLY A 51 12.91 -37.15 -8.93
N ASN A 52 12.89 -37.69 -7.71
CA ASN A 52 11.70 -37.70 -6.87
C ASN A 52 11.60 -36.42 -6.07
N ILE A 53 10.37 -35.91 -5.90
CA ILE A 53 10.09 -34.73 -5.06
C ILE A 53 10.42 -35.07 -3.60
N THR A 54 11.24 -34.24 -3.01
CA THR A 54 11.53 -34.29 -1.57
C THR A 54 10.36 -33.69 -0.77
N LYS A 55 10.45 -33.73 0.57
CA LYS A 55 9.47 -33.08 1.45
C LYS A 55 9.62 -31.55 1.57
N TYR A 56 10.62 -30.98 0.88
CA TYR A 56 10.93 -29.57 0.96
C TYR A 56 10.52 -28.84 -0.32
N ASN A 57 9.87 -27.69 -0.14
CA ASN A 57 9.55 -26.75 -1.21
C ASN A 57 10.32 -25.44 -1.01
N TYR A 58 10.43 -24.65 -2.04
CA TYR A 58 10.97 -23.29 -1.97
C TYR A 58 10.05 -22.31 -2.68
N VAL A 59 10.24 -21.03 -2.40
CA VAL A 59 9.53 -19.93 -3.07
C VAL A 59 10.57 -19.03 -3.70
N THR A 60 10.29 -18.58 -4.91
CA THR A 60 11.12 -17.61 -5.62
C THR A 60 10.44 -16.24 -5.55
N TYR A 61 11.16 -15.24 -5.06
CA TYR A 61 10.70 -13.85 -5.02
C TYR A 61 11.23 -13.12 -6.25
N GLU A 62 10.46 -13.09 -7.32
CA GLU A 62 10.85 -12.52 -8.61
C GLU A 62 10.25 -11.13 -8.87
N GLU A 63 9.35 -10.68 -7.99
CA GLU A 63 8.65 -9.40 -8.12
C GLU A 63 9.57 -8.17 -7.93
N GLY A 64 10.79 -8.37 -7.43
CA GLY A 64 11.77 -7.30 -7.25
C GLY A 64 11.24 -6.20 -6.33
N ILE A 65 11.29 -4.95 -6.81
CA ILE A 65 10.79 -3.78 -6.07
C ILE A 65 9.26 -3.61 -6.15
N TYR A 66 8.58 -4.36 -7.03
CA TYR A 66 7.14 -4.22 -7.31
C TYR A 66 6.29 -5.11 -6.41
N VAL A 67 6.47 -4.97 -5.10
CA VAL A 67 5.71 -5.70 -4.08
C VAL A 67 4.57 -4.84 -3.55
N GLY A 68 3.36 -5.45 -3.44
CA GLY A 68 2.18 -4.79 -2.88
C GLY A 68 1.78 -3.54 -3.67
N TYR A 69 1.51 -2.43 -2.98
CA TYR A 69 1.05 -1.17 -3.58
C TYR A 69 2.01 -0.62 -4.64
N ARG A 70 3.32 -0.87 -4.53
CA ARG A 70 4.31 -0.37 -5.50
C ARG A 70 4.02 -0.86 -6.91
N TYR A 71 3.54 -2.09 -7.06
CA TYR A 71 3.13 -2.62 -8.35
C TYR A 71 1.94 -1.84 -8.92
N TYR A 72 0.86 -1.73 -8.16
CA TYR A 72 -0.39 -1.13 -8.63
C TYR A 72 -0.24 0.35 -8.93
N GLU A 73 0.45 1.09 -8.07
CA GLU A 73 0.69 2.51 -8.24
C GLU A 73 1.63 2.80 -9.42
N THR A 74 2.66 1.98 -9.64
CA THR A 74 3.55 2.14 -10.79
C THR A 74 2.83 1.84 -12.10
N ARG A 75 2.00 0.81 -12.15
CA ARG A 75 1.17 0.51 -13.32
C ARG A 75 0.20 1.66 -13.63
N TYR A 76 -0.37 2.27 -12.61
CA TYR A 76 -1.23 3.43 -12.76
C TYR A 76 -0.48 4.64 -13.33
N GLU A 77 0.69 4.96 -12.77
CA GLU A 77 1.55 6.03 -13.27
C GLU A 77 1.93 5.79 -14.73
N ASP A 78 2.36 4.59 -15.08
CA ASP A 78 2.73 4.22 -16.45
C ASP A 78 1.56 4.44 -17.43
N THR A 79 0.34 4.10 -17.01
CA THR A 79 -0.86 4.33 -17.82
C THR A 79 -1.13 5.83 -18.02
N VAL A 80 -1.05 6.62 -16.96
CA VAL A 80 -1.31 8.06 -17.00
C VAL A 80 -0.27 8.79 -17.85
N LEU A 81 0.99 8.40 -17.74
CA LEU A 81 2.10 9.02 -18.47
C LEU A 81 2.34 8.41 -19.85
N GLY A 82 1.64 7.33 -20.19
CA GLY A 82 1.84 6.62 -21.47
C GLY A 82 3.23 6.05 -21.63
N GLN A 83 3.78 5.51 -20.56
CA GLN A 83 5.13 4.93 -20.50
C GLN A 83 5.10 3.45 -20.07
N GLY A 84 6.27 2.79 -20.09
CA GLY A 84 6.38 1.39 -19.71
C GLY A 84 5.57 0.47 -20.63
N ASN A 85 5.06 -0.60 -20.06
CA ASN A 85 4.20 -1.57 -20.76
C ASN A 85 2.86 -1.74 -20.03
N ALA A 86 2.28 -0.65 -19.56
CA ALA A 86 1.03 -0.67 -18.79
C ALA A 86 -0.14 -1.37 -19.53
N GLY A 87 -0.12 -1.35 -20.87
CA GLY A 87 -1.17 -1.98 -21.69
C GLY A 87 -2.51 -1.29 -21.48
N ASP A 88 -3.54 -2.06 -21.19
CA ASP A 88 -4.90 -1.64 -20.91
C ASP A 88 -5.22 -1.59 -19.41
N TYR A 89 -4.21 -1.42 -18.57
CA TYR A 89 -4.36 -1.38 -17.12
C TYR A 89 -5.34 -0.28 -16.68
N ASP A 90 -6.36 -0.68 -15.93
CA ASP A 90 -7.39 0.20 -15.38
C ASP A 90 -7.42 0.04 -13.85
N TYR A 91 -6.81 1.01 -13.17
CA TYR A 91 -6.67 0.98 -11.71
C TYR A 91 -8.01 0.76 -11.00
N ALA A 92 -9.08 1.40 -11.46
CA ALA A 92 -10.40 1.32 -10.84
C ALA A 92 -11.05 -0.08 -10.97
N LYS A 93 -10.63 -0.85 -11.94
CA LYS A 93 -11.08 -2.24 -12.11
C LYS A 93 -10.18 -3.22 -11.37
N GLU A 94 -8.89 -2.91 -11.28
CA GLU A 94 -7.89 -3.81 -10.69
C GLU A 94 -7.83 -3.71 -9.16
N VAL A 95 -8.08 -2.53 -8.59
CA VAL A 95 -7.92 -2.28 -7.15
C VAL A 95 -9.27 -2.02 -6.49
N ILE A 96 -9.67 -2.90 -5.56
CA ILE A 96 -10.88 -2.72 -4.75
C ILE A 96 -10.59 -1.81 -3.57
N TYR A 97 -9.52 -2.09 -2.82
CA TYR A 97 -9.07 -1.27 -1.70
C TYR A 97 -7.57 -1.02 -1.84
N PRO A 98 -7.15 0.23 -2.04
CA PRO A 98 -5.73 0.57 -2.08
C PRO A 98 -5.06 0.38 -0.72
N PHE A 99 -3.74 0.37 -0.72
CA PHE A 99 -2.95 0.51 0.50
C PHE A 99 -3.34 1.82 1.21
N GLY A 100 -3.43 1.79 2.54
CA GLY A 100 -3.85 2.95 3.32
C GLY A 100 -5.38 3.20 3.35
N TYR A 101 -6.17 2.38 2.65
CA TYR A 101 -7.63 2.53 2.69
C TYR A 101 -8.20 2.27 4.08
N GLY A 102 -9.20 3.04 4.45
CA GLY A 102 -9.94 2.84 5.70
C GLY A 102 -11.24 3.60 5.74
N LEU A 103 -12.08 3.27 6.72
CA LEU A 103 -13.35 3.90 6.98
C LEU A 103 -13.32 4.63 8.32
N SER A 104 -14.14 5.67 8.43
CA SER A 104 -14.39 6.41 9.65
C SER A 104 -15.85 6.83 9.72
N TYR A 105 -16.35 7.12 10.93
CA TYR A 105 -17.66 7.73 11.12
C TYR A 105 -17.61 9.26 11.13
N THR A 106 -16.41 9.82 10.93
CA THR A 106 -16.19 11.26 10.78
C THR A 106 -15.34 11.56 9.55
N SER A 107 -15.25 12.84 9.20
CA SER A 107 -14.44 13.33 8.09
C SER A 107 -13.28 14.16 8.60
N PHE A 108 -12.20 14.20 7.84
CA PHE A 108 -11.01 14.97 8.17
C PHE A 108 -10.60 15.85 7.00
N ASP A 109 -10.27 17.09 7.28
CA ASP A 109 -9.63 17.99 6.32
C ASP A 109 -8.14 18.08 6.61
N TRP A 110 -7.35 18.15 5.54
CA TRP A 110 -5.91 18.27 5.60
C TRP A 110 -5.49 19.62 5.02
N SER A 111 -4.70 20.38 5.79
CA SER A 111 -4.25 21.72 5.41
C SER A 111 -2.80 21.96 5.82
N ASP A 112 -2.26 23.09 5.39
CA ASP A 112 -0.95 23.61 5.79
C ASP A 112 0.21 22.62 5.60
N PHE A 113 0.16 21.82 4.55
CA PHE A 113 1.27 20.91 4.24
C PHE A 113 2.55 21.72 3.97
N LYS A 114 3.63 21.33 4.65
CA LYS A 114 4.98 21.85 4.48
C LYS A 114 5.97 20.71 4.44
N ALA A 115 6.98 20.85 3.60
CA ALA A 115 8.12 19.95 3.55
C ALA A 115 9.41 20.78 3.50
N ASP A 116 10.18 20.71 4.56
CA ASP A 116 11.43 21.46 4.71
C ASP A 116 12.64 20.52 4.67
N TRP A 117 13.62 20.86 3.85
CA TRP A 117 14.84 20.07 3.70
C TRP A 117 16.00 20.69 4.45
N SER A 118 16.72 19.89 5.20
CA SER A 118 17.98 20.26 5.85
C SER A 118 19.02 19.16 5.61
N GLY A 119 19.91 19.38 4.66
CA GLY A 119 20.79 18.34 4.14
C GLY A 119 19.95 17.20 3.53
N ASP A 120 20.19 15.99 3.99
CA ASP A 120 19.50 14.77 3.53
C ASP A 120 18.21 14.45 4.33
N THR A 121 17.81 15.35 5.20
CA THR A 121 16.62 15.15 6.05
C THR A 121 15.46 16.04 5.59
N CYS A 122 14.32 15.42 5.34
CA CYS A 122 13.05 16.11 5.09
C CYS A 122 12.18 16.09 6.34
N THR A 123 11.71 17.26 6.76
CA THR A 123 10.68 17.38 7.79
C THR A 123 9.35 17.74 7.12
N ALA A 124 8.40 16.80 7.13
CA ALA A 124 7.06 17.03 6.62
C ALA A 124 6.08 17.33 7.77
N GLN A 125 5.22 18.30 7.56
CA GLN A 125 4.16 18.71 8.50
C GLN A 125 2.84 18.88 7.76
N VAL A 126 1.75 18.50 8.42
CA VAL A 126 0.39 18.70 7.92
C VAL A 126 -0.55 18.93 9.11
N THR A 127 -1.53 19.80 8.94
CA THR A 127 -2.60 19.98 9.90
C THR A 127 -3.76 19.08 9.52
N VAL A 128 -4.23 18.25 10.46
CA VAL A 128 -5.41 17.39 10.31
C VAL A 128 -6.50 17.90 11.24
N THR A 129 -7.64 18.23 10.68
CA THR A 129 -8.80 18.75 11.41
C THR A 129 -9.98 17.80 11.24
N ASN A 130 -10.60 17.40 12.35
CA ASN A 130 -11.87 16.68 12.29
C ASN A 130 -12.97 17.66 11.89
N THR A 131 -13.70 17.38 10.83
CA THR A 131 -14.77 18.23 10.28
C THR A 131 -16.15 17.61 10.40
N GLY A 132 -16.26 16.42 10.99
CA GLY A 132 -17.53 15.75 11.26
C GLY A 132 -17.95 15.88 12.71
N ASP A 133 -19.05 15.21 13.05
CA ASP A 133 -19.72 15.32 14.37
C ASP A 133 -19.26 14.26 15.38
N VAL A 134 -18.36 13.37 14.99
CA VAL A 134 -17.92 12.25 15.83
C VAL A 134 -16.41 12.30 16.01
N SER A 135 -15.94 12.10 17.23
CA SER A 135 -14.50 11.99 17.49
C SER A 135 -13.88 10.82 16.74
N GLY A 136 -12.69 11.05 16.22
CA GLY A 136 -11.99 10.02 15.44
C GLY A 136 -10.50 10.27 15.34
N LYS A 137 -9.82 9.33 14.68
CA LYS A 137 -8.37 9.39 14.39
C LYS A 137 -8.15 9.18 12.92
N ASP A 138 -7.20 9.92 12.38
CA ASP A 138 -6.74 9.71 11.01
C ASP A 138 -5.30 9.22 10.95
N VAL A 139 -4.90 8.68 9.80
CA VAL A 139 -3.54 8.21 9.54
C VAL A 139 -2.96 9.04 8.41
N VAL A 140 -1.83 9.67 8.67
CA VAL A 140 -1.03 10.39 7.69
C VAL A 140 0.04 9.45 7.16
N GLU A 141 0.12 9.29 5.87
CA GLU A 141 1.14 8.53 5.17
C GLU A 141 1.97 9.48 4.31
N VAL A 142 3.27 9.36 4.36
CA VAL A 142 4.21 10.19 3.61
C VAL A 142 4.89 9.34 2.56
N TYR A 143 4.71 9.72 1.31
CA TYR A 143 5.29 9.05 0.17
C TYR A 143 6.33 9.93 -0.52
N VAL A 144 7.35 9.32 -1.04
CA VAL A 144 8.34 9.94 -1.93
C VAL A 144 8.18 9.36 -3.32
N GLN A 145 8.15 10.25 -4.30
CA GLN A 145 8.21 9.91 -5.71
C GLN A 145 9.58 10.26 -6.25
N SER A 146 10.33 9.27 -6.72
CA SER A 146 11.60 9.47 -7.38
C SER A 146 11.38 9.77 -8.87
N PRO A 147 11.95 10.84 -9.43
CA PRO A 147 11.80 11.12 -10.86
C PRO A 147 12.29 9.96 -11.72
N TYR A 148 11.51 9.59 -12.74
CA TYR A 148 11.93 8.64 -13.76
C TYR A 148 12.55 9.38 -14.93
N THR A 149 13.87 9.38 -14.98
CA THR A 149 14.67 10.23 -15.88
C THR A 149 14.98 9.51 -17.21
N ASP A 150 15.50 10.26 -18.19
CA ASP A 150 15.99 9.68 -19.44
C ASP A 150 17.16 8.72 -19.21
N TYR A 151 17.96 8.95 -18.18
CA TYR A 151 18.98 8.00 -17.76
C TYR A 151 18.37 6.66 -17.34
N ASP A 152 17.32 6.70 -16.53
CA ASP A 152 16.63 5.50 -16.05
C ASP A 152 16.05 4.70 -17.22
N LYS A 153 15.37 5.39 -18.14
CA LYS A 153 14.81 4.79 -19.36
C LYS A 153 15.90 4.12 -20.22
N THR A 154 17.01 4.81 -20.43
CA THR A 154 18.09 4.34 -21.30
C THR A 154 18.81 3.13 -20.71
N ASN A 155 18.96 3.10 -19.39
CA ASN A 155 19.72 2.08 -18.68
C ASN A 155 18.85 0.99 -18.04
N GLY A 156 17.52 1.02 -18.25
CA GLY A 156 16.60 0.03 -17.69
C GLY A 156 16.57 0.03 -16.16
N VAL A 157 16.70 1.22 -15.55
CA VAL A 157 16.62 1.34 -14.08
C VAL A 157 15.16 1.23 -13.67
N GLU A 158 14.87 0.32 -12.75
CA GLU A 158 13.53 0.15 -12.20
C GLU A 158 13.35 1.06 -10.98
N LYS A 159 12.23 1.78 -10.95
CA LYS A 159 11.80 2.63 -9.84
C LYS A 159 10.31 2.49 -9.62
N PRO A 160 9.84 2.33 -8.38
CA PRO A 160 8.41 2.41 -8.11
C PRO A 160 7.92 3.85 -8.25
N ALA A 161 6.67 4.04 -8.64
CA ALA A 161 6.05 5.37 -8.72
C ALA A 161 6.11 6.10 -7.39
N VAL A 162 5.85 5.39 -6.30
CA VAL A 162 5.85 5.96 -4.95
C VAL A 162 6.41 4.96 -3.94
N GLU A 163 7.08 5.49 -2.91
CA GLU A 163 7.57 4.73 -1.76
C GLU A 163 7.11 5.38 -0.45
N LEU A 164 6.49 4.58 0.41
CA LEU A 164 6.13 5.00 1.77
C LEU A 164 7.41 5.17 2.60
N VAL A 165 7.67 6.39 3.05
CA VAL A 165 8.86 6.74 3.84
C VAL A 165 8.53 7.09 5.29
N GLY A 166 7.25 7.31 5.60
CA GLY A 166 6.82 7.59 6.95
C GLY A 166 5.31 7.52 7.10
N TYR A 167 4.85 7.29 8.32
CA TYR A 167 3.44 7.37 8.65
C TYR A 167 3.24 7.77 10.11
N GLY A 168 2.09 8.33 10.41
CA GLY A 168 1.70 8.67 11.76
C GLY A 168 0.19 8.64 11.94
N LYS A 169 -0.26 8.26 13.12
CA LYS A 169 -1.67 8.33 13.48
C LYS A 169 -1.89 9.53 14.41
N THR A 170 -2.94 10.31 14.15
CA THR A 170 -3.31 11.44 15.01
C THR A 170 -3.70 10.98 16.41
N ALA A 171 -3.65 11.89 17.38
CA ALA A 171 -4.45 11.73 18.57
C ALA A 171 -5.94 11.66 18.22
N GLU A 172 -6.80 11.35 19.16
CA GLU A 172 -8.23 11.45 18.95
C GLU A 172 -8.63 12.93 18.82
N LEU A 173 -9.20 13.25 17.67
CA LEU A 173 -9.67 14.60 17.33
C LEU A 173 -11.18 14.66 17.58
N ALA A 174 -11.61 15.72 18.28
CA ALA A 174 -13.01 15.95 18.62
C ALA A 174 -13.76 16.64 17.49
#